data_6689595428c40daa650d7f1e2017e514
#
_entry.id   6689595428c40daa650d7f1e2017e514
#
_cell.length_a   1.000
_cell.length_b   1.000
_cell.length_c   1.000
_cell.angle_alpha   90.00
_cell.angle_beta   90.00
_cell.angle_gamma   90.00
#
_symmetry.space_group_name_H-M   'P 1'
#
loop_
_entity.id
_entity.type
_entity.pdbx_description
1 polymer ?
#
loop_
_entity_poly.entity_id
_entity_poly.type
_entity_poly.pdbx_seq_one_letter_code
_entity_poly.pdbx_strand_id
1 'polypeptide(L)'
;MAPTTDRSSLEITDFPDDDFLPATTATVKSYQLNRFTRPLIDYVHNEWQANTKYVSLSGSPDGGADSPRWMQMFLSMVTAPRFRRYTLIYLVLLASCLAGWTLVLSPRLEENQWLEHSLDPQTQEEAGGWFGTNTMPRFEGVTHMRTLDKIFLPAVKAVKGEASSRRLIFIGDVHGCRDELELLLDEVSFDHERDHLIFTGDMISKGPDSPGVVDLARQYAASCVRGNHEDRILLLRHDMATTNTLPAASDGDIPPDLFFGLNSKERALARQLSDEQVQWLDACPVILDVGQIPAMGQVLVVHGGLVPGVALEKQDPSSVMNMLTIDLDTHVPSGKRGGMMWTKLFNKHQSLLYASQKGVVPDPKSKVTTVIYGHDAKTSLSLKTYTKGLDSGCVKGGKLTAMIIEDGGEQKVVQVRCRNYHHNQ
;
A
#
# COMPACT_ATOMS: atom_id res chain seq x y z
N MET A 1 6.43 34.36 -48.27
CA MET A 1 5.95 35.70 -47.92
C MET A 1 6.09 35.86 -46.40
N ALA A 2 7.13 36.54 -45.97
CA ALA A 2 7.27 37.04 -44.61
C ALA A 2 6.80 38.49 -44.60
N PRO A 3 6.39 39.02 -43.47
CA PRO A 3 6.91 40.33 -43.05
C PRO A 3 7.35 40.29 -41.61
N THR A 4 8.54 40.67 -41.32
CA THR A 4 9.16 41.98 -41.01
C THR A 4 8.95 42.42 -39.55
N THR A 5 10.07 42.47 -38.92
CA THR A 5 10.51 43.06 -37.67
C THR A 5 10.06 44.53 -37.48
N ASP A 6 9.79 44.90 -36.25
CA ASP A 6 9.98 46.28 -35.81
C ASP A 6 10.70 46.36 -34.47
N ARG A 7 11.83 47.07 -34.51
CA ARG A 7 12.70 47.46 -33.42
C ARG A 7 12.41 48.95 -33.17
N SER A 8 11.95 49.29 -31.98
CA SER A 8 11.97 50.67 -31.52
C SER A 8 13.01 50.84 -30.40
N SER A 9 14.03 51.56 -30.75
CA SER A 9 15.09 52.16 -29.95
C SER A 9 14.52 53.16 -28.91
N LEU A 10 14.98 53.08 -27.66
CA LEU A 10 14.77 54.12 -26.67
C LEU A 10 16.04 54.97 -26.57
N GLU A 11 15.86 56.24 -26.86
CA GLU A 11 16.83 57.35 -26.73
C GLU A 11 17.12 57.65 -25.27
N ILE A 12 18.41 57.94 -25.05
CA ILE A 12 18.98 58.54 -23.83
C ILE A 12 18.79 60.05 -23.95
N THR A 13 18.21 60.69 -23.00
CA THR A 13 18.29 62.15 -22.86
C THR A 13 18.93 62.56 -21.55
N ASP A 14 19.87 63.50 -21.72
CA ASP A 14 20.77 64.11 -20.78
C ASP A 14 20.13 64.80 -19.59
N PHE A 15 20.94 64.88 -18.52
CA PHE A 15 20.75 65.75 -17.36
C PHE A 15 21.26 67.13 -17.65
N PRO A 16 20.70 68.16 -17.02
CA PRO A 16 21.45 69.39 -16.71
C PRO A 16 21.67 69.54 -15.22
N ASP A 17 22.88 70.07 -14.93
CA ASP A 17 23.39 70.48 -13.64
C ASP A 17 22.81 71.83 -13.15
N ASP A 18 23.04 72.07 -11.85
CA ASP A 18 23.09 73.33 -11.10
C ASP A 18 21.78 74.02 -10.70
N ASP A 19 21.59 74.11 -9.37
CA ASP A 19 21.76 75.39 -8.67
C ASP A 19 21.68 75.29 -7.13
N PHE A 20 22.43 76.24 -6.50
CA PHE A 20 22.79 76.39 -5.10
C PHE A 20 21.70 77.04 -4.19
N LEU A 21 21.48 76.46 -2.98
CA LEU A 21 21.20 77.01 -1.64
C LEU A 21 19.85 77.76 -1.38
N PRO A 22 19.36 77.94 -0.10
CA PRO A 22 20.01 77.72 1.20
C PRO A 22 19.15 76.97 2.26
N ALA A 23 19.80 76.71 3.39
CA ALA A 23 19.31 76.01 4.57
C ALA A 23 18.02 76.56 5.18
N THR A 24 17.08 75.67 5.40
CA THR A 24 16.02 75.81 6.41
C THR A 24 15.89 74.51 7.19
N THR A 25 15.99 74.68 8.50
CA THR A 25 15.77 73.67 9.53
C THR A 25 14.41 72.95 9.33
N ALA A 26 14.45 71.73 8.81
CA ALA A 26 13.29 70.88 8.76
C ALA A 26 13.55 69.63 9.63
N THR A 27 12.73 69.44 10.63
CA THR A 27 12.55 68.27 11.48
C THR A 27 12.64 67.00 10.67
N VAL A 28 13.68 66.23 10.93
CA VAL A 28 13.88 64.88 10.31
C VAL A 28 12.81 63.98 10.83
N LYS A 29 11.76 63.73 10.07
CA LYS A 29 10.91 62.54 10.22
C LYS A 29 11.77 61.37 9.89
N SER A 30 12.04 60.52 10.89
CA SER A 30 12.70 59.24 10.69
C SER A 30 11.85 58.34 9.78
N TYR A 31 12.25 58.25 8.52
CA TYR A 31 11.75 57.22 7.62
C TYR A 31 12.29 55.86 8.10
N GLN A 32 11.39 54.98 8.52
CA GLN A 32 11.72 53.58 8.71
C GLN A 32 12.13 53.01 7.35
N LEU A 33 13.42 52.98 7.08
CA LEU A 33 13.99 52.32 5.93
C LEU A 33 13.75 50.81 6.05
N ASN A 34 13.10 50.29 5.02
CA ASN A 34 12.74 48.90 4.86
C ASN A 34 13.95 47.98 5.15
N ARG A 35 13.84 47.11 6.12
CA ARG A 35 14.89 46.18 6.62
C ARG A 35 15.51 45.28 5.55
N PHE A 36 14.99 45.27 4.32
CA PHE A 36 15.39 44.39 3.25
C PHE A 36 16.37 44.98 2.21
N THR A 37 16.73 46.25 2.35
CA THR A 37 17.56 46.93 1.32
C THR A 37 19.03 47.10 1.68
N ARG A 38 19.48 46.65 2.85
CA ARG A 38 20.90 46.67 3.22
C ARG A 38 21.47 45.27 3.40
N PRO A 39 22.70 45.00 2.93
CA PRO A 39 23.40 43.75 3.23
C PRO A 39 23.43 43.53 4.76
N LEU A 40 23.20 42.28 5.19
CA LEU A 40 23.17 41.88 6.61
C LEU A 40 24.48 42.29 7.34
N ILE A 41 25.59 42.32 6.64
CA ILE A 41 26.89 42.67 7.19
C ILE A 41 27.00 44.14 7.59
N ASP A 42 26.43 45.08 6.80
CA ASP A 42 26.44 46.50 7.12
C ASP A 42 25.53 46.84 8.29
N TYR A 43 24.43 46.10 8.45
CA TYR A 43 23.53 46.23 9.58
C TYR A 43 24.16 45.75 10.90
N VAL A 44 24.90 44.65 10.85
CA VAL A 44 25.65 44.13 12.00
C VAL A 44 26.78 45.06 12.41
N HIS A 45 27.51 45.61 11.46
CA HIS A 45 28.64 46.52 11.73
C HIS A 45 28.19 47.83 12.40
N ASN A 46 27.13 48.45 11.89
CA ASN A 46 26.64 49.73 12.40
C ASN A 46 25.93 49.62 13.77
N GLU A 47 25.20 48.51 14.04
CA GLU A 47 24.60 48.32 15.39
C GLU A 47 25.66 47.98 16.46
N TRP A 48 26.74 47.30 16.09
CA TRP A 48 27.82 47.01 17.01
C TRP A 48 28.56 48.25 17.44
N GLN A 49 28.79 49.19 16.50
CA GLN A 49 29.44 50.48 16.79
C GLN A 49 28.52 51.44 17.59
N ALA A 50 27.20 51.38 17.40
CA ALA A 50 26.24 52.25 18.04
C ALA A 50 25.79 51.80 19.44
N ASN A 51 26.10 50.55 19.83
CA ASN A 51 25.57 49.97 21.08
C ASN A 51 26.60 50.14 22.21
N THR A 52 26.43 51.15 23.02
CA THR A 52 27.28 51.50 24.19
C THR A 52 27.44 50.37 25.22
N LYS A 53 26.60 49.34 25.21
CA LYS A 53 26.75 48.14 26.04
C LYS A 53 27.99 47.29 25.69
N TYR A 54 28.51 47.43 24.49
CA TYR A 54 29.66 46.69 24.00
C TYR A 54 30.96 47.49 24.03
N VAL A 55 30.90 48.82 24.25
CA VAL A 55 32.08 49.71 24.33
C VAL A 55 32.72 49.73 25.72
N SER A 56 32.02 49.24 26.75
CA SER A 56 32.50 49.34 28.15
C SER A 56 33.39 48.19 28.62
N LEU A 57 33.87 47.34 27.76
CA LEU A 57 34.77 46.23 28.12
C LEU A 57 36.26 46.51 27.89
N SER A 58 36.61 47.78 27.56
CA SER A 58 38.02 48.18 27.32
C SER A 58 38.54 49.20 28.33
N GLY A 59 38.18 49.13 29.62
CA GLY A 59 38.67 50.06 30.56
C GLY A 59 38.44 49.69 32.03
N SER A 60 39.19 48.74 32.55
CA SER A 60 39.51 48.61 33.95
C SER A 60 40.96 48.15 34.09
N PRO A 61 41.82 48.94 34.77
CA PRO A 61 43.21 48.56 35.06
C PRO A 61 43.27 47.87 36.43
N ASP A 62 42.73 46.69 36.56
CA ASP A 62 43.01 45.85 37.75
C ASP A 62 43.14 44.41 37.33
N GLY A 63 44.34 43.84 37.71
CA GLY A 63 44.90 42.57 37.30
C GLY A 63 44.05 41.37 37.58
N GLY A 64 43.36 40.88 36.53
CA GLY A 64 42.80 39.55 36.45
C GLY A 64 43.24 38.93 35.14
N ALA A 65 43.63 37.67 35.16
CA ALA A 65 44.20 36.93 34.05
C ALA A 65 43.51 37.24 32.73
N ASP A 66 44.23 37.92 31.80
CA ASP A 66 43.74 38.29 30.46
C ASP A 66 43.34 37.07 29.67
N SER A 67 42.05 36.80 29.62
CA SER A 67 41.53 35.83 28.65
C SER A 67 41.86 36.30 27.23
N PRO A 68 42.36 35.41 26.36
CA PRO A 68 42.78 35.77 25.02
C PRO A 68 41.67 36.53 24.25
N ARG A 69 42.01 37.54 23.47
CA ARG A 69 41.07 38.39 22.70
C ARG A 69 40.08 37.54 21.84
N TRP A 70 40.53 36.38 21.33
CA TRP A 70 39.67 35.48 20.57
C TRP A 70 38.57 34.86 21.44
N MET A 71 38.85 34.62 22.75
CA MET A 71 37.89 34.05 23.69
C MET A 71 36.83 35.10 24.10
N GLN A 72 37.23 36.36 24.25
CA GLN A 72 36.30 37.45 24.48
C GLN A 72 35.39 37.74 23.27
N MET A 73 35.94 37.69 22.05
CA MET A 73 35.18 37.77 20.83
C MET A 73 34.20 36.57 20.69
N PHE A 74 34.66 35.36 20.98
CA PHE A 74 33.81 34.18 20.95
C PHE A 74 32.64 34.29 21.96
N LEU A 75 32.93 34.68 23.20
CA LEU A 75 31.90 34.87 24.24
C LEU A 75 30.89 35.94 23.85
N SER A 76 31.36 37.07 23.29
CA SER A 76 30.46 38.14 22.82
C SER A 76 29.57 37.73 21.66
N MET A 77 30.10 36.87 20.76
CA MET A 77 29.34 36.32 19.66
C MET A 77 28.28 35.30 20.14
N VAL A 78 28.65 34.40 21.05
CA VAL A 78 27.73 33.40 21.61
C VAL A 78 26.65 34.02 22.49
N THR A 79 26.95 35.13 23.15
CA THR A 79 25.94 35.84 23.98
C THR A 79 25.03 36.76 23.20
N ALA A 80 25.34 37.05 21.91
CA ALA A 80 24.51 37.93 21.09
C ALA A 80 23.11 37.27 20.86
N PRO A 81 22.00 38.02 21.15
CA PRO A 81 20.65 37.42 21.10
C PRO A 81 20.26 36.94 19.70
N ARG A 82 20.78 37.58 18.64
CA ARG A 82 20.55 37.17 17.25
C ARG A 82 21.29 35.85 16.94
N PHE A 83 22.56 35.75 17.34
CA PHE A 83 23.35 34.53 17.18
C PHE A 83 22.66 33.33 17.87
N ARG A 84 22.23 33.52 19.13
CA ARG A 84 21.50 32.48 19.87
C ARG A 84 20.22 32.04 19.19
N ARG A 85 19.43 32.96 18.60
CA ARG A 85 18.22 32.65 17.83
C ARG A 85 18.54 31.79 16.59
N TYR A 86 19.52 32.19 15.79
CA TYR A 86 19.91 31.45 14.60
C TYR A 86 20.52 30.11 14.98
N THR A 87 21.38 30.04 15.97
CA THR A 87 21.93 28.78 16.47
C THR A 87 20.82 27.84 16.91
N LEU A 88 19.81 28.33 17.63
CA LEU A 88 18.67 27.52 18.05
C LEU A 88 17.87 27.02 16.84
N ILE A 89 17.62 27.88 15.85
CA ILE A 89 16.94 27.47 14.60
C ILE A 89 17.73 26.38 13.88
N TYR A 90 19.05 26.56 13.71
CA TYR A 90 19.91 25.56 13.08
C TYR A 90 19.97 24.25 13.86
N LEU A 91 20.03 24.31 15.20
CA LEU A 91 19.98 23.11 16.04
C LEU A 91 18.64 22.37 15.92
N VAL A 92 17.51 23.09 15.86
CA VAL A 92 16.19 22.50 15.63
C VAL A 92 16.11 21.87 14.24
N LEU A 93 16.60 22.55 13.20
CA LEU A 93 16.65 21.99 11.86
C LEU A 93 17.54 20.75 11.79
N LEU A 94 18.74 20.81 12.38
CA LEU A 94 19.65 19.68 12.45
C LEU A 94 19.03 18.50 13.20
N ALA A 95 18.42 18.74 14.35
CA ALA A 95 17.72 17.70 15.11
C ALA A 95 16.55 17.10 14.32
N SER A 96 15.79 17.93 13.59
CA SER A 96 14.72 17.47 12.71
C SER A 96 15.24 16.63 11.53
N CYS A 97 16.35 17.05 10.92
CA CYS A 97 17.02 16.26 9.88
C CYS A 97 17.55 14.94 10.40
N LEU A 98 18.21 14.93 11.57
CA LEU A 98 18.70 13.71 12.22
C LEU A 98 17.54 12.78 12.60
N ALA A 99 16.48 13.32 13.18
CA ALA A 99 15.29 12.56 13.48
C ALA A 99 14.64 11.98 12.20
N GLY A 100 14.51 12.77 11.15
CA GLY A 100 14.03 12.31 9.85
C GLY A 100 14.91 11.21 9.24
N TRP A 101 16.23 11.35 9.36
CA TRP A 101 17.18 10.34 8.93
C TRP A 101 17.03 9.06 9.74
N THR A 102 17.15 9.13 11.08
CA THR A 102 17.19 7.93 11.93
C THR A 102 15.84 7.23 12.06
N LEU A 103 14.72 7.98 12.12
CA LEU A 103 13.40 7.40 12.35
C LEU A 103 12.67 7.01 11.06
N VAL A 104 13.02 7.61 9.92
CA VAL A 104 12.28 7.40 8.68
C VAL A 104 13.16 6.87 7.56
N LEU A 105 14.28 7.52 7.25
CA LEU A 105 15.05 7.21 6.05
C LEU A 105 15.94 6.00 6.23
N SER A 106 16.72 5.93 7.32
CA SER A 106 17.62 4.78 7.60
C SER A 106 16.87 3.46 7.69
N PRO A 107 15.75 3.32 8.45
CA PRO A 107 15.00 2.06 8.50
C PRO A 107 14.43 1.63 7.13
N ARG A 108 14.01 2.59 6.31
CA ARG A 108 13.51 2.29 4.96
C ARG A 108 14.62 1.83 4.01
N LEU A 109 15.80 2.41 4.12
CA LEU A 109 16.96 1.99 3.33
C LEU A 109 17.43 0.58 3.75
N GLU A 110 17.51 0.31 5.04
CA GLU A 110 17.85 -1.01 5.57
C GLU A 110 16.82 -2.07 5.12
N GLU A 111 15.52 -1.79 5.27
CA GLU A 111 14.47 -2.68 4.80
C GLU A 111 14.60 -2.96 3.29
N ASN A 112 14.87 -1.92 2.49
CA ASN A 112 15.04 -2.08 1.05
C ASN A 112 16.28 -2.91 0.71
N GLN A 113 17.39 -2.74 1.43
CA GLN A 113 18.60 -3.55 1.27
C GLN A 113 18.35 -5.02 1.63
N TRP A 114 17.63 -5.30 2.71
CA TRP A 114 17.26 -6.68 3.08
C TRP A 114 16.38 -7.34 2.03
N LEU A 115 15.40 -6.61 1.48
CA LEU A 115 14.57 -7.11 0.39
C LEU A 115 15.38 -7.38 -0.89
N GLU A 116 16.36 -6.54 -1.22
CA GLU A 116 17.25 -6.77 -2.36
C GLU A 116 18.15 -7.98 -2.14
N HIS A 117 18.74 -8.08 -0.96
CA HIS A 117 19.60 -9.21 -0.60
C HIS A 117 18.85 -10.54 -0.62
N SER A 118 17.64 -10.56 -0.07
CA SER A 118 16.77 -11.75 -0.09
C SER A 118 16.41 -12.21 -1.51
N LEU A 119 16.41 -11.32 -2.50
CA LEU A 119 16.11 -11.63 -3.90
C LEU A 119 17.35 -11.86 -4.76
N ASP A 120 18.55 -11.82 -4.17
CA ASP A 120 19.79 -12.09 -4.88
C ASP A 120 19.95 -13.60 -5.18
N PRO A 121 20.27 -13.99 -6.44
CA PRO A 121 20.43 -15.40 -6.81
C PRO A 121 21.45 -16.16 -5.97
N GLN A 122 22.53 -15.54 -5.52
CA GLN A 122 23.54 -16.19 -4.67
C GLN A 122 22.98 -16.55 -3.30
N THR A 123 22.23 -15.65 -2.67
CA THR A 123 21.56 -15.90 -1.39
C THR A 123 20.55 -17.05 -1.50
N GLN A 124 19.89 -17.19 -2.65
CA GLN A 124 18.96 -18.30 -2.91
C GLN A 124 19.66 -19.65 -2.96
N GLU A 125 20.84 -19.74 -3.56
CA GLU A 125 21.63 -20.99 -3.57
C GLU A 125 22.13 -21.37 -2.19
N GLU A 126 22.58 -20.40 -1.40
CA GLU A 126 23.04 -20.63 -0.02
C GLU A 126 21.91 -21.12 0.91
N ALA A 127 20.69 -20.62 0.73
CA ALA A 127 19.51 -21.06 1.46
C ALA A 127 18.98 -22.45 1.05
N GLY A 128 19.65 -23.14 0.12
CA GLY A 128 19.23 -24.47 -0.36
C GLY A 128 18.08 -24.43 -1.38
N GLY A 129 17.86 -23.29 -2.01
CA GLY A 129 16.82 -23.05 -3.00
C GLY A 129 15.57 -22.41 -2.39
N TRP A 130 14.73 -21.86 -3.25
CA TRP A 130 13.47 -21.24 -2.86
C TRP A 130 12.47 -22.28 -2.34
N PHE A 131 11.68 -21.87 -1.35
CA PHE A 131 10.47 -22.60 -0.98
C PHE A 131 9.63 -22.90 -2.23
N GLY A 132 9.29 -24.16 -2.45
CA GLY A 132 8.53 -24.62 -3.63
C GLY A 132 9.38 -24.95 -4.86
N THR A 133 10.72 -24.91 -4.82
CA THR A 133 11.57 -25.48 -5.88
C THR A 133 11.49 -27.02 -5.94
N ASN A 134 11.18 -27.65 -4.82
CA ASN A 134 10.94 -29.09 -4.73
C ASN A 134 9.60 -29.46 -5.37
N THR A 135 9.46 -30.72 -5.77
CA THR A 135 8.17 -31.24 -6.26
C THR A 135 7.15 -31.22 -5.14
N MET A 136 6.11 -30.41 -5.28
CA MET A 136 5.00 -30.39 -4.34
C MET A 136 4.08 -31.60 -4.58
N PRO A 137 3.59 -32.27 -3.53
CA PRO A 137 2.56 -33.28 -3.69
C PRO A 137 1.29 -32.64 -4.25
N ARG A 138 0.63 -33.32 -5.18
CA ARG A 138 -0.70 -32.89 -5.62
C ARG A 138 -1.69 -33.26 -4.53
N PHE A 139 -2.44 -32.25 -4.07
CA PHE A 139 -3.53 -32.46 -3.13
C PHE A 139 -4.77 -32.92 -3.92
N GLU A 140 -5.19 -34.15 -3.73
CA GLU A 140 -6.45 -34.66 -4.30
C GLU A 140 -7.62 -33.83 -3.75
N GLY A 141 -8.58 -33.48 -4.61
CA GLY A 141 -9.76 -32.67 -4.20
C GLY A 141 -9.55 -31.18 -4.10
N VAL A 142 -8.37 -30.64 -4.45
CA VAL A 142 -8.13 -29.20 -4.50
C VAL A 142 -7.79 -28.76 -5.93
N THR A 143 -8.61 -27.89 -6.50
CA THR A 143 -8.29 -27.25 -7.79
C THR A 143 -7.19 -26.22 -7.56
N HIS A 144 -5.95 -26.55 -7.97
CA HIS A 144 -4.80 -25.69 -7.72
C HIS A 144 -4.87 -24.38 -8.49
N MET A 145 -5.09 -24.44 -9.80
CA MET A 145 -5.12 -23.27 -10.68
C MET A 145 -6.19 -23.41 -11.77
N ARG A 146 -6.81 -22.29 -12.10
CA ARG A 146 -7.72 -22.15 -13.24
C ARG A 146 -7.44 -20.86 -13.96
N THR A 147 -7.60 -20.85 -15.28
CA THR A 147 -7.54 -19.63 -16.10
C THR A 147 -8.96 -19.12 -16.36
N LEU A 148 -9.16 -17.81 -16.22
CA LEU A 148 -10.42 -17.16 -16.56
C LEU A 148 -10.64 -17.18 -18.08
N ASP A 149 -11.88 -17.38 -18.51
CA ASP A 149 -12.18 -17.32 -19.93
C ASP A 149 -11.96 -15.89 -20.46
N LYS A 150 -11.26 -15.81 -21.58
CA LYS A 150 -10.92 -14.54 -22.24
C LYS A 150 -12.13 -13.70 -22.65
N ILE A 151 -13.31 -14.31 -22.76
CA ILE A 151 -14.56 -13.61 -23.06
C ILE A 151 -14.93 -12.57 -22.00
N PHE A 152 -14.48 -12.75 -20.76
CA PHE A 152 -14.76 -11.82 -19.65
C PHE A 152 -13.77 -10.65 -19.59
N LEU A 153 -12.66 -10.71 -20.32
CA LEU A 153 -11.65 -9.66 -20.24
C LEU A 153 -12.13 -8.35 -20.86
N PRO A 154 -11.85 -7.21 -20.20
CA PRO A 154 -12.11 -5.89 -20.79
C PRO A 154 -11.25 -5.66 -22.02
N ALA A 155 -11.65 -4.72 -22.87
CA ALA A 155 -10.92 -4.40 -24.10
C ALA A 155 -9.53 -3.82 -23.76
N VAL A 156 -8.55 -4.12 -24.62
CA VAL A 156 -7.15 -3.64 -24.46
C VAL A 156 -7.05 -2.11 -24.55
N LYS A 157 -7.96 -1.48 -25.30
CA LYS A 157 -8.00 -0.02 -25.45
C LYS A 157 -9.41 0.47 -25.15
N ALA A 158 -9.51 1.43 -24.25
CA ALA A 158 -10.74 2.18 -24.06
C ALA A 158 -11.04 3.03 -25.30
N VAL A 159 -12.27 2.98 -25.77
CA VAL A 159 -12.75 3.87 -26.84
C VAL A 159 -13.29 5.13 -26.16
N LYS A 160 -12.68 6.26 -26.44
CA LYS A 160 -13.02 7.53 -25.77
C LYS A 160 -14.48 7.92 -26.08
N GLY A 161 -15.31 7.97 -25.04
CA GLY A 161 -16.73 8.35 -25.15
C GLY A 161 -17.71 7.19 -25.29
N GLU A 162 -17.24 5.95 -25.34
CA GLU A 162 -18.08 4.75 -25.24
C GLU A 162 -18.03 4.16 -23.83
N ALA A 163 -19.13 3.57 -23.37
CA ALA A 163 -19.13 2.81 -22.13
C ALA A 163 -18.25 1.58 -22.28
N SER A 164 -17.56 1.19 -21.21
CA SER A 164 -16.77 -0.04 -21.18
C SER A 164 -17.61 -1.22 -21.67
N SER A 165 -17.06 -2.01 -22.58
CA SER A 165 -17.76 -3.15 -23.15
C SER A 165 -17.90 -4.29 -22.13
N ARG A 166 -16.92 -4.44 -21.26
CA ARG A 166 -16.88 -5.43 -20.17
C ARG A 166 -16.11 -4.89 -18.97
N ARG A 167 -16.52 -5.30 -17.77
CA ARG A 167 -15.86 -4.94 -16.53
C ARG A 167 -15.59 -6.21 -15.70
N LEU A 168 -14.42 -6.27 -15.07
CA LEU A 168 -14.12 -7.24 -14.03
C LEU A 168 -14.32 -6.56 -12.67
N ILE A 169 -15.11 -7.19 -11.80
CA ILE A 169 -15.41 -6.67 -10.46
C ILE A 169 -14.86 -7.67 -9.45
N PHE A 170 -13.76 -7.30 -8.80
CA PHE A 170 -13.12 -8.10 -7.77
C PHE A 170 -13.68 -7.71 -6.42
N ILE A 171 -14.16 -8.68 -5.65
CA ILE A 171 -14.82 -8.47 -4.36
C ILE A 171 -13.94 -9.08 -3.27
N GLY A 172 -13.62 -8.28 -2.23
CA GLY A 172 -12.90 -8.73 -1.05
C GLY A 172 -13.77 -9.64 -0.16
N ASP A 173 -13.23 -10.00 1.00
CA ASP A 173 -13.81 -10.95 1.96
C ASP A 173 -15.22 -10.54 2.38
N VAL A 174 -16.20 -11.38 2.05
CA VAL A 174 -17.64 -11.14 2.30
C VAL A 174 -18.07 -11.73 3.64
N HIS A 175 -17.56 -12.94 3.96
CA HIS A 175 -17.87 -13.63 5.20
C HIS A 175 -19.37 -13.73 5.52
N GLY A 176 -20.22 -14.08 4.54
CA GLY A 176 -21.68 -14.23 4.75
C GLY A 176 -22.43 -12.92 4.95
N CYS A 177 -21.83 -11.76 4.69
CA CYS A 177 -22.47 -10.46 4.73
C CYS A 177 -23.23 -10.19 3.41
N ARG A 178 -24.33 -10.90 3.21
CA ARG A 178 -25.13 -10.87 1.97
C ARG A 178 -25.73 -9.50 1.71
N ASP A 179 -26.34 -8.88 2.73
CA ASP A 179 -26.98 -7.56 2.57
C ASP A 179 -25.98 -6.53 2.07
N GLU A 180 -24.75 -6.55 2.60
CA GLU A 180 -23.68 -5.65 2.19
C GLU A 180 -23.15 -5.98 0.80
N LEU A 181 -23.16 -7.24 0.39
CA LEU A 181 -22.83 -7.65 -0.97
C LEU A 181 -23.85 -7.10 -1.96
N GLU A 182 -25.15 -7.24 -1.69
CA GLU A 182 -26.23 -6.69 -2.53
C GLU A 182 -26.09 -5.17 -2.62
N LEU A 183 -25.88 -4.47 -1.50
CA LEU A 183 -25.62 -3.02 -1.50
C LEU A 183 -24.40 -2.63 -2.31
N LEU A 184 -23.32 -3.42 -2.29
CA LEU A 184 -22.13 -3.17 -3.09
C LEU A 184 -22.39 -3.34 -4.58
N LEU A 185 -23.17 -4.36 -4.95
CA LEU A 185 -23.58 -4.60 -6.35
C LEU A 185 -24.46 -3.45 -6.87
N ASP A 186 -25.36 -2.93 -6.06
CA ASP A 186 -26.16 -1.75 -6.39
C ASP A 186 -25.28 -0.50 -6.58
N GLU A 187 -24.33 -0.27 -5.66
CA GLU A 187 -23.42 0.91 -5.69
C GLU A 187 -22.52 0.89 -6.92
N VAL A 188 -22.07 -0.28 -7.36
CA VAL A 188 -21.27 -0.41 -8.60
C VAL A 188 -22.12 -0.43 -9.85
N SER A 189 -23.46 -0.39 -9.72
CA SER A 189 -24.43 -0.56 -10.81
C SER A 189 -24.10 -1.81 -11.61
N PHE A 190 -24.10 -2.96 -10.92
CA PHE A 190 -23.75 -4.25 -11.50
C PHE A 190 -24.72 -4.64 -12.62
N ASP A 191 -24.16 -5.03 -13.75
CA ASP A 191 -24.89 -5.50 -14.94
C ASP A 191 -24.35 -6.87 -15.36
N HIS A 192 -25.13 -7.92 -15.14
CA HIS A 192 -24.71 -9.31 -15.38
C HIS A 192 -24.40 -9.65 -16.87
N GLU A 193 -24.84 -8.84 -17.80
CA GLU A 193 -24.51 -9.03 -19.23
C GLU A 193 -23.12 -8.51 -19.59
N ARG A 194 -22.66 -7.51 -18.85
CA ARG A 194 -21.40 -6.80 -19.08
C ARG A 194 -20.31 -7.12 -18.07
N ASP A 195 -20.72 -7.34 -16.83
CA ASP A 195 -19.81 -7.43 -15.69
C ASP A 195 -19.57 -8.89 -15.31
N HIS A 196 -18.33 -9.18 -14.91
CA HIS A 196 -17.99 -10.48 -14.33
C HIS A 196 -17.46 -10.33 -12.92
N LEU A 197 -18.10 -11.00 -11.96
CA LEU A 197 -17.72 -10.98 -10.54
C LEU A 197 -16.61 -11.99 -10.27
N ILE A 198 -15.62 -11.58 -9.47
CA ILE A 198 -14.51 -12.43 -9.02
C ILE A 198 -14.32 -12.23 -7.53
N PHE A 199 -14.55 -13.27 -6.73
CA PHE A 199 -14.36 -13.22 -5.29
C PHE A 199 -12.92 -13.62 -4.91
N THR A 200 -12.33 -12.87 -3.98
CA THR A 200 -10.96 -13.12 -3.47
C THR A 200 -10.90 -14.18 -2.37
N GLY A 201 -11.95 -14.98 -2.22
CA GLY A 201 -12.10 -15.98 -1.15
C GLY A 201 -12.79 -15.42 0.09
N ASP A 202 -12.93 -16.27 1.11
CA ASP A 202 -13.60 -15.97 2.38
C ASP A 202 -15.02 -15.36 2.18
N MET A 203 -15.78 -15.99 1.28
CA MET A 203 -17.18 -15.64 1.04
C MET A 203 -18.09 -16.09 2.18
N ILE A 204 -17.72 -17.19 2.85
CA ILE A 204 -18.51 -17.86 3.89
C ILE A 204 -17.92 -17.66 5.29
N SER A 205 -18.64 -18.13 6.30
CA SER A 205 -18.28 -18.08 7.71
C SER A 205 -18.43 -16.68 8.35
N LYS A 206 -18.57 -16.68 9.68
CA LYS A 206 -18.63 -15.49 10.57
C LYS A 206 -19.89 -14.64 10.45
N GLY A 207 -20.38 -14.34 9.28
CA GLY A 207 -21.52 -13.47 9.05
C GLY A 207 -22.86 -14.22 9.02
N PRO A 208 -23.95 -13.50 8.77
CA PRO A 208 -25.32 -14.02 9.02
C PRO A 208 -25.82 -15.00 7.94
N ASP A 209 -25.41 -14.83 6.68
CA ASP A 209 -25.99 -15.59 5.56
C ASP A 209 -24.93 -16.07 4.56
N SER A 210 -24.14 -17.08 4.96
CA SER A 210 -23.16 -17.71 4.08
C SER A 210 -23.79 -18.44 2.90
N PRO A 211 -24.88 -19.24 3.05
CA PRO A 211 -25.53 -19.85 1.91
C PRO A 211 -26.05 -18.85 0.90
N GLY A 212 -26.66 -17.76 1.35
CA GLY A 212 -27.18 -16.70 0.46
C GLY A 212 -26.10 -15.98 -0.34
N VAL A 213 -24.90 -15.80 0.22
CA VAL A 213 -23.75 -15.26 -0.53
C VAL A 213 -23.32 -16.23 -1.64
N VAL A 214 -23.26 -17.53 -1.35
CA VAL A 214 -22.89 -18.55 -2.36
C VAL A 214 -23.96 -18.64 -3.45
N ASP A 215 -25.24 -18.59 -3.09
CA ASP A 215 -26.33 -18.62 -4.08
C ASP A 215 -26.30 -17.39 -5.00
N LEU A 216 -26.01 -16.20 -4.44
CA LEU A 216 -25.86 -14.98 -5.24
C LEU A 216 -24.67 -15.09 -6.21
N ALA A 217 -23.53 -15.60 -5.72
CA ALA A 217 -22.35 -15.84 -6.56
C ALA A 217 -22.63 -16.84 -7.70
N ARG A 218 -23.35 -17.91 -7.41
CA ARG A 218 -23.79 -18.91 -8.40
C ARG A 218 -24.78 -18.33 -9.43
N GLN A 219 -25.75 -17.56 -8.93
CA GLN A 219 -26.76 -16.91 -9.77
C GLN A 219 -26.11 -16.01 -10.85
N TYR A 220 -25.05 -15.30 -10.49
CA TYR A 220 -24.34 -14.41 -11.41
C TYR A 220 -23.15 -15.09 -12.11
N ALA A 221 -23.05 -16.42 -12.06
CA ALA A 221 -21.97 -17.19 -12.67
C ALA A 221 -20.58 -16.62 -12.32
N ALA A 222 -20.41 -16.17 -11.08
CA ALA A 222 -19.18 -15.56 -10.60
C ALA A 222 -18.00 -16.53 -10.60
N SER A 223 -16.79 -16.00 -10.75
CA SER A 223 -15.56 -16.71 -10.45
C SER A 223 -15.14 -16.47 -9.00
N CYS A 224 -14.34 -17.36 -8.45
CA CYS A 224 -13.88 -17.29 -7.07
C CYS A 224 -12.47 -17.89 -6.96
N VAL A 225 -11.77 -17.56 -5.87
CA VAL A 225 -10.68 -18.36 -5.35
C VAL A 225 -11.06 -18.94 -4.00
N ARG A 226 -10.45 -20.08 -3.65
CA ARG A 226 -10.65 -20.72 -2.36
C ARG A 226 -9.94 -19.93 -1.27
N GLY A 227 -10.67 -19.43 -0.27
CA GLY A 227 -10.13 -18.86 0.95
C GLY A 227 -9.90 -19.92 2.02
N ASN A 228 -9.24 -19.55 3.10
CA ASN A 228 -8.96 -20.47 4.20
C ASN A 228 -10.24 -20.86 4.97
N HIS A 229 -11.28 -20.06 4.93
CA HIS A 229 -12.58 -20.41 5.52
C HIS A 229 -13.35 -21.39 4.64
N GLU A 230 -13.36 -21.24 3.33
CA GLU A 230 -13.91 -22.26 2.41
C GLU A 230 -13.19 -23.59 2.61
N ASP A 231 -11.85 -23.59 2.57
CA ASP A 231 -11.05 -24.80 2.70
C ASP A 231 -11.37 -25.55 4.00
N ARG A 232 -11.43 -24.84 5.11
CA ARG A 232 -11.75 -25.42 6.42
C ARG A 232 -13.15 -26.04 6.47
N ILE A 233 -14.17 -25.37 5.91
CA ILE A 233 -15.55 -25.89 5.91
C ILE A 233 -15.70 -27.08 4.96
N LEU A 234 -15.04 -27.06 3.81
CA LEU A 234 -15.06 -28.15 2.84
C LEU A 234 -14.38 -29.41 3.40
N LEU A 235 -13.22 -29.28 4.03
CA LEU A 235 -12.53 -30.38 4.72
C LEU A 235 -13.40 -30.95 5.83
N LEU A 236 -14.03 -30.09 6.64
CA LEU A 236 -14.94 -30.52 7.69
C LEU A 236 -16.17 -31.25 7.13
N ARG A 237 -16.75 -30.75 6.03
CA ARG A 237 -17.88 -31.39 5.34
C ARG A 237 -17.50 -32.78 4.83
N HIS A 238 -16.32 -32.91 4.24
CA HIS A 238 -15.79 -34.20 3.76
C HIS A 238 -15.59 -35.15 4.92
N ASP A 239 -14.99 -34.73 6.02
CA ASP A 239 -14.79 -35.56 7.22
C ASP A 239 -16.15 -35.99 7.81
N MET A 240 -17.10 -35.10 7.92
CA MET A 240 -18.46 -35.44 8.37
C MET A 240 -19.19 -36.40 7.44
N ALA A 241 -18.96 -36.35 6.14
CA ALA A 241 -19.53 -37.28 5.17
C ALA A 241 -18.91 -38.67 5.31
N THR A 242 -17.59 -38.77 5.43
CA THR A 242 -16.86 -40.04 5.57
C THR A 242 -17.15 -40.74 6.90
N THR A 243 -17.35 -39.96 7.97
CA THR A 243 -17.71 -40.48 9.30
C THR A 243 -19.22 -40.66 9.51
N ASN A 244 -20.03 -40.43 8.47
CA ASN A 244 -21.49 -40.50 8.50
C ASN A 244 -22.14 -39.62 9.60
N THR A 245 -21.53 -38.46 9.92
CA THR A 245 -22.02 -37.56 10.96
C THR A 245 -22.74 -36.32 10.40
N LEU A 246 -22.83 -36.20 9.07
CA LEU A 246 -23.57 -35.12 8.40
C LEU A 246 -25.06 -35.05 8.82
N PRO A 247 -25.78 -36.18 8.91
CA PRO A 247 -27.19 -36.19 9.29
C PRO A 247 -27.44 -36.09 10.79
N ALA A 248 -26.42 -36.10 11.64
CA ALA A 248 -26.58 -36.06 13.09
C ALA A 248 -27.33 -34.80 13.57
N ALA A 249 -28.44 -35.05 14.24
CA ALA A 249 -29.37 -34.00 14.68
C ALA A 249 -28.86 -33.17 15.88
N SER A 250 -27.87 -33.67 16.63
CA SER A 250 -27.31 -32.97 17.78
C SER A 250 -25.81 -33.22 17.95
N ASP A 251 -25.07 -32.20 18.35
CA ASP A 251 -23.64 -32.28 18.67
C ASP A 251 -23.35 -33.19 19.90
N GLY A 252 -24.38 -33.60 20.64
CA GLY A 252 -24.27 -34.47 21.83
C GLY A 252 -24.00 -35.95 21.53
N ASP A 253 -24.26 -36.40 20.30
CA ASP A 253 -24.14 -37.82 19.92
C ASP A 253 -22.78 -38.17 19.31
N ILE A 254 -21.84 -37.24 19.25
CA ILE A 254 -20.55 -37.40 18.59
C ILE A 254 -19.42 -37.46 19.63
N PRO A 255 -18.52 -38.47 19.59
CA PRO A 255 -17.41 -38.54 20.54
C PRO A 255 -16.52 -37.30 20.53
N PRO A 256 -16.16 -36.75 21.73
CA PRO A 256 -15.34 -35.52 21.84
C PRO A 256 -13.97 -35.62 21.18
N ASP A 257 -13.44 -36.85 21.04
CA ASP A 257 -12.07 -37.08 20.51
C ASP A 257 -11.93 -36.86 19.01
N LEU A 258 -13.04 -36.79 18.27
CA LEU A 258 -13.07 -36.51 16.82
C LEU A 258 -13.01 -34.99 16.48
N PHE A 259 -13.10 -34.12 17.50
CA PHE A 259 -13.33 -32.68 17.28
C PHE A 259 -12.25 -31.77 17.86
N PHE A 260 -10.99 -32.18 17.86
CA PHE A 260 -9.91 -31.30 18.33
C PHE A 260 -9.92 -29.97 17.56
N GLY A 261 -10.43 -28.91 18.22
CA GLY A 261 -10.32 -27.50 17.79
C GLY A 261 -11.38 -26.95 16.84
N LEU A 262 -12.45 -27.69 16.53
CA LEU A 262 -13.51 -27.23 15.63
C LEU A 262 -14.71 -26.63 16.40
N ASN A 263 -15.11 -25.43 15.99
CA ASN A 263 -16.23 -24.70 16.60
C ASN A 263 -17.57 -25.32 16.17
N SER A 264 -18.57 -25.39 17.10
CA SER A 264 -19.95 -25.83 16.80
C SER A 264 -20.61 -25.08 15.65
N LYS A 265 -20.25 -23.79 15.46
CA LYS A 265 -20.74 -22.94 14.36
C LYS A 265 -20.24 -23.38 13.00
N GLU A 266 -18.99 -23.83 12.90
CA GLU A 266 -18.41 -24.32 11.65
C GLU A 266 -19.06 -25.63 11.21
N ARG A 267 -19.37 -26.52 12.19
CA ARG A 267 -20.13 -27.74 11.91
C ARG A 267 -21.56 -27.45 11.48
N ALA A 268 -22.20 -26.48 12.12
CA ALA A 268 -23.56 -26.04 11.73
C ALA A 268 -23.55 -25.50 10.30
N LEU A 269 -22.56 -24.66 9.93
CA LEU A 269 -22.42 -24.13 8.58
C LEU A 269 -22.14 -25.26 7.57
N ALA A 270 -21.27 -26.22 7.90
CA ALA A 270 -20.99 -27.37 7.05
C ALA A 270 -22.24 -28.22 6.75
N ARG A 271 -23.19 -28.31 7.69
CA ARG A 271 -24.50 -28.96 7.49
C ARG A 271 -25.48 -28.09 6.72
N GLN A 272 -25.44 -26.79 6.91
CA GLN A 272 -26.37 -25.83 6.30
C GLN A 272 -26.17 -25.67 4.79
N LEU A 273 -24.93 -25.79 4.30
CA LEU A 273 -24.64 -25.70 2.88
C LEU A 273 -25.24 -26.88 2.11
N SER A 274 -25.91 -26.61 1.00
CA SER A 274 -26.39 -27.65 0.09
C SER A 274 -25.23 -28.32 -0.67
N ASP A 275 -25.49 -29.49 -1.23
CA ASP A 275 -24.45 -30.21 -2.02
C ASP A 275 -24.02 -29.42 -3.26
N GLU A 276 -24.94 -28.70 -3.90
CA GLU A 276 -24.64 -27.84 -5.03
C GLU A 276 -23.77 -26.63 -4.62
N GLN A 277 -24.02 -26.05 -3.44
CA GLN A 277 -23.20 -24.95 -2.89
C GLN A 277 -21.80 -25.46 -2.56
N VAL A 278 -21.69 -26.64 -1.92
CA VAL A 278 -20.42 -27.28 -1.62
C VAL A 278 -19.65 -27.60 -2.90
N GLN A 279 -20.29 -28.18 -3.90
CA GLN A 279 -19.67 -28.49 -5.19
C GLN A 279 -19.15 -27.23 -5.89
N TRP A 280 -19.89 -26.13 -5.83
CA TRP A 280 -19.47 -24.85 -6.42
C TRP A 280 -18.27 -24.27 -5.68
N LEU A 281 -18.27 -24.25 -4.33
CA LEU A 281 -17.14 -23.81 -3.51
C LEU A 281 -15.90 -24.67 -3.73
N ASP A 282 -16.07 -25.98 -3.84
CA ASP A 282 -14.96 -26.93 -4.08
C ASP A 282 -14.32 -26.74 -5.46
N ALA A 283 -15.09 -26.25 -6.43
CA ALA A 283 -14.61 -25.90 -7.75
C ALA A 283 -13.81 -24.58 -7.79
N CYS A 284 -13.82 -23.76 -6.72
CA CYS A 284 -12.99 -22.55 -6.63
C CYS A 284 -11.50 -22.95 -6.57
N PRO A 285 -10.66 -22.46 -7.52
CA PRO A 285 -9.23 -22.75 -7.50
C PRO A 285 -8.52 -22.00 -6.36
N VAL A 286 -7.34 -22.45 -5.99
CA VAL A 286 -6.45 -21.71 -5.07
C VAL A 286 -5.87 -20.48 -5.76
N ILE A 287 -5.57 -20.57 -7.04
CA ILE A 287 -5.06 -19.49 -7.89
C ILE A 287 -5.97 -19.35 -9.12
N LEU A 288 -6.49 -18.16 -9.36
CA LEU A 288 -7.19 -17.82 -10.59
C LEU A 288 -6.30 -16.93 -11.45
N ASP A 289 -5.90 -17.42 -12.62
CA ASP A 289 -5.20 -16.63 -13.63
C ASP A 289 -6.24 -15.88 -14.48
N VAL A 290 -6.35 -14.58 -14.25
CA VAL A 290 -7.24 -13.68 -15.03
C VAL A 290 -6.68 -13.42 -16.42
N GLY A 291 -5.35 -13.43 -16.56
CA GLY A 291 -4.66 -13.15 -17.83
C GLY A 291 -4.04 -11.76 -17.88
N GLN A 292 -3.67 -11.35 -19.07
CA GLN A 292 -2.98 -10.07 -19.31
C GLN A 292 -3.98 -8.90 -19.34
N ILE A 293 -3.75 -7.93 -18.45
CA ILE A 293 -4.52 -6.68 -18.39
C ILE A 293 -3.59 -5.49 -18.68
N PRO A 294 -4.00 -4.57 -19.56
CA PRO A 294 -3.20 -3.37 -19.83
C PRO A 294 -2.80 -2.65 -18.55
N ALA A 295 -1.60 -2.12 -18.50
CA ALA A 295 -1.01 -1.42 -17.36
C ALA A 295 -0.79 -2.26 -16.07
N MET A 296 -1.33 -3.48 -15.96
CA MET A 296 -1.20 -4.36 -14.79
C MET A 296 -0.30 -5.58 -15.04
N GLY A 297 -0.08 -5.96 -16.31
CA GLY A 297 0.58 -7.20 -16.67
C GLY A 297 -0.31 -8.42 -16.49
N GLN A 298 0.27 -9.57 -16.11
CA GLN A 298 -0.50 -10.74 -15.75
C GLN A 298 -1.23 -10.51 -14.43
N VAL A 299 -2.53 -10.66 -14.40
CA VAL A 299 -3.34 -10.50 -13.18
C VAL A 299 -3.69 -11.87 -12.63
N LEU A 300 -3.33 -12.08 -11.37
CA LEU A 300 -3.65 -13.28 -10.60
C LEU A 300 -4.54 -12.92 -9.42
N VAL A 301 -5.47 -13.81 -9.10
CA VAL A 301 -6.28 -13.70 -7.87
C VAL A 301 -5.93 -14.88 -6.97
N VAL A 302 -5.67 -14.57 -5.71
CA VAL A 302 -5.43 -15.54 -4.64
C VAL A 302 -6.10 -15.03 -3.37
N HIS A 303 -6.22 -15.87 -2.35
CA HIS A 303 -6.77 -15.40 -1.09
C HIS A 303 -5.72 -14.74 -0.18
N GLY A 304 -4.65 -15.45 0.21
CA GLY A 304 -3.62 -14.95 1.13
C GLY A 304 -2.46 -14.27 0.42
N GLY A 305 -1.76 -14.97 -0.48
CA GLY A 305 -0.61 -14.39 -1.18
C GLY A 305 0.15 -15.38 -2.05
N LEU A 306 1.27 -14.91 -2.63
CA LEU A 306 2.18 -15.72 -3.44
C LEU A 306 3.62 -15.51 -3.01
N VAL A 307 4.41 -16.58 -3.04
CA VAL A 307 5.86 -16.53 -2.87
C VAL A 307 6.49 -16.05 -4.19
N PRO A 308 7.20 -14.90 -4.21
CA PRO A 308 7.78 -14.40 -5.44
C PRO A 308 8.89 -15.32 -5.96
N GLY A 309 9.00 -15.44 -7.29
CA GLY A 309 10.00 -16.29 -7.95
C GLY A 309 9.67 -17.77 -8.00
N VAL A 310 8.63 -18.24 -7.31
CA VAL A 310 8.14 -19.62 -7.37
C VAL A 310 7.09 -19.76 -8.47
N ALA A 311 7.23 -20.80 -9.31
CA ALA A 311 6.25 -21.08 -10.36
C ALA A 311 4.85 -21.35 -9.75
N LEU A 312 3.80 -20.95 -10.44
CA LEU A 312 2.43 -21.02 -9.92
C LEU A 312 2.02 -22.46 -9.55
N GLU A 313 2.46 -23.43 -10.34
CA GLU A 313 2.17 -24.87 -10.13
C GLU A 313 2.91 -25.46 -8.93
N LYS A 314 3.91 -24.71 -8.40
CA LYS A 314 4.73 -25.10 -7.25
C LYS A 314 4.40 -24.31 -5.99
N GLN A 315 3.47 -23.37 -6.06
CA GLN A 315 2.98 -22.67 -4.88
C GLN A 315 2.24 -23.65 -3.95
N ASP A 316 2.55 -23.63 -2.67
CA ASP A 316 1.85 -24.46 -1.69
C ASP A 316 0.42 -23.94 -1.45
N PRO A 317 -0.64 -24.74 -1.73
CA PRO A 317 -2.03 -24.31 -1.59
C PRO A 317 -2.37 -23.73 -0.22
N SER A 318 -1.89 -24.37 0.86
CA SER A 318 -2.14 -23.89 2.22
C SER A 318 -1.51 -22.52 2.46
N SER A 319 -0.30 -22.31 1.98
CA SER A 319 0.39 -21.02 2.07
C SER A 319 -0.31 -19.95 1.26
N VAL A 320 -0.74 -20.26 0.03
CA VAL A 320 -1.47 -19.32 -0.83
C VAL A 320 -2.77 -18.84 -0.18
N MET A 321 -3.45 -19.72 0.58
CA MET A 321 -4.69 -19.35 1.28
C MET A 321 -4.47 -18.64 2.62
N ASN A 322 -3.30 -18.79 3.27
CA ASN A 322 -3.14 -18.35 4.67
C ASN A 322 -2.01 -17.35 4.92
N MET A 323 -1.10 -17.14 3.96
CA MET A 323 0.11 -16.34 4.24
C MET A 323 -0.17 -14.87 4.48
N LEU A 324 0.53 -14.31 5.48
CA LEU A 324 0.60 -12.87 5.77
C LEU A 324 2.02 -12.36 5.62
N THR A 325 2.98 -13.17 6.05
CA THR A 325 4.41 -12.80 6.06
C THR A 325 5.23 -13.88 5.38
N ILE A 326 6.46 -13.52 5.06
CA ILE A 326 7.45 -14.42 4.50
C ILE A 326 8.78 -14.20 5.23
N ASP A 327 9.49 -15.24 5.50
CA ASP A 327 10.84 -15.19 6.02
C ASP A 327 11.80 -14.80 4.89
N LEU A 328 12.67 -13.81 5.12
CA LEU A 328 13.54 -13.27 4.06
C LEU A 328 14.74 -14.15 3.74
N ASP A 329 15.17 -15.01 4.69
CA ASP A 329 16.33 -15.86 4.51
C ASP A 329 15.94 -17.19 3.85
N THR A 330 14.78 -17.75 4.23
CA THR A 330 14.32 -19.08 3.77
C THR A 330 13.20 -19.01 2.75
N HIS A 331 12.56 -17.85 2.59
CA HIS A 331 11.33 -17.61 1.80
C HIS A 331 10.14 -18.50 2.22
N VAL A 332 10.16 -19.00 3.44
CA VAL A 332 9.04 -19.78 3.99
C VAL A 332 7.90 -18.84 4.36
N PRO A 333 6.69 -19.04 3.80
CA PRO A 333 5.53 -18.23 4.13
C PRO A 333 4.96 -18.59 5.51
N SER A 334 4.31 -17.62 6.14
CA SER A 334 3.66 -17.79 7.44
C SER A 334 2.34 -17.02 7.52
N GLY A 335 1.31 -17.66 8.09
CA GLY A 335 0.05 -17.02 8.45
C GLY A 335 0.14 -16.15 9.71
N LYS A 336 1.31 -16.07 10.36
CA LYS A 336 1.53 -15.25 11.56
C LYS A 336 2.09 -13.89 11.18
N ARG A 337 1.71 -12.86 11.95
CA ARG A 337 2.34 -11.53 11.88
C ARG A 337 3.62 -11.52 12.72
N GLY A 338 4.61 -10.76 12.31
CA GLY A 338 5.90 -10.66 12.99
C GLY A 338 7.10 -10.79 12.07
N GLY A 339 6.88 -11.31 10.85
CA GLY A 339 7.86 -11.35 9.77
C GLY A 339 7.65 -10.23 8.75
N MET A 340 8.41 -10.28 7.66
CA MET A 340 8.25 -9.37 6.52
C MET A 340 6.91 -9.66 5.81
N MET A 341 6.10 -8.63 5.58
CA MET A 341 4.86 -8.77 4.79
C MET A 341 5.19 -9.29 3.40
N TRP A 342 4.56 -10.39 2.97
CA TRP A 342 4.80 -10.99 1.65
C TRP A 342 4.65 -9.96 0.51
N THR A 343 3.71 -9.02 0.65
CA THR A 343 3.46 -7.97 -0.34
C THR A 343 4.64 -7.05 -0.55
N LYS A 344 5.50 -6.83 0.45
CA LYS A 344 6.71 -6.01 0.30
C LYS A 344 7.73 -6.73 -0.57
N LEU A 345 8.01 -7.99 -0.28
CA LEU A 345 8.94 -8.81 -1.07
C LEU A 345 8.43 -9.00 -2.50
N PHE A 346 7.13 -9.29 -2.67
CA PHE A 346 6.53 -9.46 -3.99
C PHE A 346 6.61 -8.17 -4.83
N ASN A 347 6.24 -7.02 -4.26
CA ASN A 347 6.34 -5.74 -4.97
C ASN A 347 7.80 -5.40 -5.33
N LYS A 348 8.75 -5.71 -4.45
CA LYS A 348 10.18 -5.52 -4.74
C LYS A 348 10.64 -6.40 -5.90
N HIS A 349 10.31 -7.69 -5.86
CA HIS A 349 10.61 -8.65 -6.93
C HIS A 349 10.05 -8.17 -8.28
N GLN A 350 8.77 -7.79 -8.34
CA GLN A 350 8.16 -7.30 -9.57
C GLN A 350 8.78 -5.97 -10.05
N SER A 351 9.20 -5.10 -9.13
CA SER A 351 9.90 -3.86 -9.48
C SER A 351 11.27 -4.13 -10.11
N LEU A 352 12.01 -5.08 -9.59
CA LEU A 352 13.31 -5.50 -10.16
C LEU A 352 13.10 -6.16 -11.53
N LEU A 353 12.08 -7.03 -11.65
CA LEU A 353 11.74 -7.63 -12.94
C LEU A 353 11.34 -6.57 -13.97
N TYR A 354 10.50 -5.60 -13.61
CA TYR A 354 10.17 -4.47 -14.47
C TYR A 354 11.40 -3.69 -14.91
N ALA A 355 12.28 -3.38 -13.96
CA ALA A 355 13.51 -2.64 -14.24
C ALA A 355 14.44 -3.39 -15.20
N SER A 356 14.59 -4.71 -15.06
CA SER A 356 15.39 -5.55 -15.94
C SER A 356 14.83 -5.64 -17.37
N GLN A 357 13.52 -5.53 -17.53
CA GLN A 357 12.85 -5.58 -18.84
C GLN A 357 12.74 -4.23 -19.53
N LYS A 358 12.98 -3.12 -18.78
CA LYS A 358 12.92 -1.77 -19.34
C LYS A 358 14.02 -1.54 -20.37
N GLY A 359 13.63 -1.23 -21.60
CA GLY A 359 14.56 -1.09 -22.74
C GLY A 359 14.91 -2.40 -23.46
N VAL A 360 14.49 -3.56 -22.93
CA VAL A 360 14.67 -4.88 -23.54
C VAL A 360 13.43 -5.28 -24.36
N VAL A 361 12.24 -5.06 -23.78
CA VAL A 361 10.98 -5.37 -24.46
C VAL A 361 10.15 -4.10 -24.69
N PRO A 362 9.29 -4.07 -25.75
CA PRO A 362 8.46 -2.91 -26.03
C PRO A 362 7.50 -2.53 -24.91
N ASP A 363 6.92 -3.52 -24.23
CA ASP A 363 6.05 -3.33 -23.07
C ASP A 363 6.59 -4.12 -21.85
N PRO A 364 7.41 -3.51 -21.01
CA PRO A 364 7.93 -4.14 -19.79
C PRO A 364 6.82 -4.52 -18.80
N LYS A 365 5.66 -3.84 -18.85
CA LYS A 365 4.52 -4.16 -17.96
C LYS A 365 3.91 -5.53 -18.28
N SER A 366 3.98 -5.98 -19.52
CA SER A 366 3.49 -7.32 -19.90
C SER A 366 4.28 -8.48 -19.27
N LYS A 367 5.45 -8.19 -18.68
CA LYS A 367 6.33 -9.19 -18.05
C LYS A 367 6.19 -9.26 -16.53
N VAL A 368 5.45 -8.37 -15.93
CA VAL A 368 5.20 -8.35 -14.49
C VAL A 368 3.85 -8.93 -14.14
N THR A 369 3.70 -9.28 -12.88
CA THR A 369 2.47 -9.86 -12.33
C THR A 369 1.86 -8.94 -11.30
N THR A 370 0.55 -8.72 -11.38
CA THR A 370 -0.25 -8.07 -10.34
C THR A 370 -1.11 -9.09 -9.63
N VAL A 371 -1.06 -9.10 -8.29
CA VAL A 371 -1.86 -10.00 -7.46
C VAL A 371 -2.98 -9.23 -6.78
N ILE A 372 -4.22 -9.69 -6.95
CA ILE A 372 -5.40 -9.23 -6.23
C ILE A 372 -5.72 -10.26 -5.15
N TYR A 373 -5.90 -9.84 -3.90
CA TYR A 373 -6.01 -10.74 -2.76
C TYR A 373 -6.94 -10.22 -1.66
N GLY A 374 -7.35 -11.10 -0.74
CA GLY A 374 -8.17 -10.84 0.43
C GLY A 374 -7.42 -11.00 1.76
N HIS A 375 -8.01 -11.72 2.73
CA HIS A 375 -7.42 -12.30 3.94
C HIS A 375 -6.94 -11.33 5.03
N ASP A 376 -6.37 -10.18 4.68
CA ASP A 376 -5.68 -9.32 5.63
C ASP A 376 -6.55 -8.13 6.11
N ALA A 377 -7.64 -8.43 6.80
CA ALA A 377 -8.54 -7.43 7.39
C ALA A 377 -7.81 -6.38 8.25
N LYS A 378 -6.71 -6.74 8.90
CA LYS A 378 -5.97 -5.81 9.78
C LYS A 378 -5.20 -4.75 8.98
N THR A 379 -4.66 -5.11 7.83
CA THR A 379 -4.04 -4.15 6.90
C THR A 379 -5.10 -3.33 6.18
N SER A 380 -6.33 -3.87 6.04
CA SER A 380 -7.44 -3.26 5.32
C SER A 380 -7.11 -3.03 3.84
N LEU A 381 -7.83 -2.13 3.15
CA LEU A 381 -7.59 -1.82 1.75
C LEU A 381 -6.13 -1.41 1.52
N SER A 382 -5.43 -2.16 0.69
CA SER A 382 -4.00 -1.96 0.41
C SER A 382 -3.71 -2.01 -1.09
N LEU A 383 -3.62 -0.85 -1.72
CA LEU A 383 -3.38 -0.71 -3.15
C LEU A 383 -1.92 -0.33 -3.39
N LYS A 384 -1.10 -1.32 -3.75
CA LYS A 384 0.30 -1.12 -4.17
C LYS A 384 0.41 -1.36 -5.67
N THR A 385 1.59 -1.12 -6.23
CA THR A 385 1.82 -1.25 -7.67
C THR A 385 1.46 -2.64 -8.19
N TYR A 386 1.95 -3.70 -7.53
CA TYR A 386 1.79 -5.08 -7.98
C TYR A 386 0.95 -5.95 -7.04
N THR A 387 0.37 -5.38 -5.98
CA THR A 387 -0.51 -6.11 -5.07
C THR A 387 -1.71 -5.24 -4.68
N LYS A 388 -2.92 -5.83 -4.71
CA LYS A 388 -4.19 -5.17 -4.44
C LYS A 388 -4.95 -5.98 -3.38
N GLY A 389 -4.84 -5.56 -2.12
CA GLY A 389 -5.54 -6.20 -0.99
C GLY A 389 -6.90 -5.56 -0.78
N LEU A 390 -7.96 -6.36 -0.85
CA LEU A 390 -9.35 -5.88 -0.84
C LEU A 390 -10.09 -6.17 0.47
N ASP A 391 -9.55 -7.01 1.36
CA ASP A 391 -10.20 -7.27 2.65
C ASP A 391 -10.20 -6.00 3.52
N SER A 392 -11.37 -5.48 3.79
CA SER A 392 -11.59 -4.27 4.58
C SER A 392 -12.38 -4.53 5.86
N GLY A 393 -12.44 -5.80 6.29
CA GLY A 393 -13.00 -6.22 7.57
C GLY A 393 -14.52 -6.07 7.67
N CYS A 394 -15.27 -6.36 6.61
CA CYS A 394 -16.72 -6.21 6.55
C CYS A 394 -17.42 -6.81 7.78
N VAL A 395 -17.24 -8.10 8.04
CA VAL A 395 -17.90 -8.82 9.13
C VAL A 395 -17.65 -8.21 10.52
N LYS A 396 -16.58 -7.43 10.68
CA LYS A 396 -16.21 -6.72 11.92
C LYS A 396 -16.72 -5.27 11.97
N GLY A 397 -17.60 -4.88 11.05
CA GLY A 397 -18.14 -3.52 10.97
C GLY A 397 -17.24 -2.55 10.18
N GLY A 398 -16.29 -3.07 9.43
CA GLY A 398 -15.48 -2.30 8.49
C GLY A 398 -16.25 -1.97 7.20
N LYS A 399 -15.65 -2.31 6.06
CA LYS A 399 -16.25 -2.08 4.75
C LYS A 399 -16.16 -3.34 3.90
N LEU A 400 -17.06 -3.50 2.94
CA LEU A 400 -16.92 -4.42 1.82
C LEU A 400 -16.37 -3.64 0.62
N THR A 401 -15.34 -4.17 -0.02
CA THR A 401 -14.61 -3.49 -1.09
C THR A 401 -14.79 -4.23 -2.41
N ALA A 402 -15.14 -3.48 -3.46
CA ALA A 402 -15.01 -3.89 -4.85
C ALA A 402 -13.90 -3.11 -5.55
N MET A 403 -13.10 -3.80 -6.34
CA MET A 403 -12.18 -3.20 -7.31
C MET A 403 -12.67 -3.53 -8.71
N ILE A 404 -12.94 -2.51 -9.50
CA ILE A 404 -13.45 -2.60 -10.87
C ILE A 404 -12.28 -2.38 -11.82
N ILE A 405 -12.14 -3.25 -12.81
CA ILE A 405 -11.20 -3.08 -13.92
C ILE A 405 -12.00 -2.94 -15.20
N GLU A 406 -11.79 -1.82 -15.88
CA GLU A 406 -12.46 -1.44 -17.12
C GLU A 406 -11.51 -1.52 -18.31
N ASP A 407 -12.01 -1.18 -19.50
CA ASP A 407 -11.24 -1.16 -20.75
C ASP A 407 -9.94 -0.34 -20.59
N GLY A 408 -8.85 -0.83 -21.19
CA GLY A 408 -7.53 -0.23 -21.04
C GLY A 408 -6.85 -0.49 -19.70
N GLY A 409 -7.48 -1.25 -18.78
CA GLY A 409 -6.94 -1.56 -17.45
C GLY A 409 -7.16 -0.43 -16.44
N GLU A 410 -8.15 0.44 -16.66
CA GLU A 410 -8.54 1.47 -15.69
C GLU A 410 -9.10 0.82 -14.42
N GLN A 411 -8.64 1.30 -13.25
CA GLN A 411 -8.96 0.73 -11.94
C GLN A 411 -9.79 1.70 -11.12
N LYS A 412 -10.92 1.23 -10.60
CA LYS A 412 -11.78 1.99 -9.69
C LYS A 412 -12.07 1.16 -8.45
N VAL A 413 -12.09 1.78 -7.28
CA VAL A 413 -12.46 1.12 -6.01
C VAL A 413 -13.76 1.72 -5.49
N VAL A 414 -14.66 0.83 -5.10
CA VAL A 414 -15.96 1.17 -4.47
C VAL A 414 -16.06 0.43 -3.15
N GLN A 415 -16.60 1.08 -2.13
CA GLN A 415 -16.74 0.51 -0.80
C GLN A 415 -18.10 0.85 -0.20
N VAL A 416 -18.73 -0.14 0.41
CA VAL A 416 -19.92 0.05 1.25
C VAL A 416 -19.59 -0.20 2.73
N ARG A 417 -20.29 0.46 3.63
CA ARG A 417 -20.15 0.21 5.08
C ARG A 417 -20.86 -1.07 5.46
N CYS A 418 -20.23 -1.86 6.33
CA CYS A 418 -20.79 -3.08 6.86
C CYS A 418 -21.25 -2.91 8.31
N ARG A 419 -22.24 -3.73 8.69
CA ARG A 419 -22.64 -3.90 10.10
C ARG A 419 -21.60 -4.74 10.84
N ASN A 420 -21.52 -4.55 12.14
CA ASN A 420 -20.65 -5.38 12.97
C ASN A 420 -21.42 -6.63 13.42
N TYR A 421 -21.07 -7.76 12.86
CA TYR A 421 -21.65 -9.05 13.20
C TYR A 421 -20.84 -9.82 14.26
N HIS A 422 -19.67 -9.28 14.65
CA HIS A 422 -18.77 -9.96 15.59
C HIS A 422 -19.23 -9.85 17.06
N HIS A 423 -20.03 -8.83 17.41
CA HIS A 423 -20.56 -8.65 18.76
C HIS A 423 -21.77 -9.55 19.09
N ASN A 424 -22.35 -10.20 18.11
CA ASN A 424 -23.51 -11.09 18.28
C ASN A 424 -23.14 -12.57 18.31
N GLN A 425 -21.85 -12.88 18.47
CA GLN A 425 -21.32 -14.25 18.48
C GLN A 425 -20.81 -14.63 19.91
#